data_6ea2710030ee4bad3c5d341520f49c36
#
_entry.id   6ea2710030ee4bad3c5d341520f49c36
#
_cell.length_a   1.000
_cell.length_b   1.000
_cell.length_c   1.000
_cell.angle_alpha   90.00
_cell.angle_beta   90.00
_cell.angle_gamma   90.00
#
_symmetry.space_group_name_H-M   'P 1'
#
loop_
_entity.id
_entity.type
_entity.pdbx_description
1 polymer ?
#
loop_
_entity_poly.entity_id
_entity_poly.type
_entity_poly.pdbx_seq_one_letter_code
_entity_poly.pdbx_strand_id
1 'polypeptide(L)'
;MGKSCILFCNCGAGVITPEKSQQIKSILETLDADLYQLDDFCGIVLNRKDFIKAIDQKYDQKVMIACYPRAIKNLLEQNDLELSGLEVLNFRELSSPEIESKLRSDFLFAEGKTSKTIVESGLEVPAWYPVIDQALCTNCGKCFKFCLFGVYSFKNKQLKVVNPLACKNNCPACGRNCPTSAIIFPRLKEVGVLSGAEPGAEPRTKEFAIDSSLISTLNQRSALRRNIFRAGLMEQAEAERQKALDELKAQASPKLTEGEE
;
A
#
# COMPACT_ATOMS: atom_id res chain seq x y z
N MET A 1 -30.05 -15.91 18.72
CA MET A 1 -29.05 -14.87 18.51
C MET A 1 -27.90 -15.48 17.70
N GLY A 2 -27.51 -14.86 16.63
CA GLY A 2 -26.37 -15.31 15.82
C GLY A 2 -25.08 -15.26 16.64
N LYS A 3 -24.09 -16.10 16.28
CA LYS A 3 -22.76 -16.06 16.92
C LYS A 3 -22.00 -14.85 16.44
N SER A 4 -21.41 -14.11 17.37
CA SER A 4 -20.57 -12.93 17.08
C SER A 4 -19.12 -13.17 17.47
N CYS A 5 -18.17 -12.54 16.76
CA CYS A 5 -16.76 -12.54 17.14
C CYS A 5 -16.11 -11.18 16.92
N ILE A 6 -14.98 -11.00 17.57
CA ILE A 6 -14.12 -9.82 17.41
C ILE A 6 -12.79 -10.24 16.77
N LEU A 7 -12.40 -9.55 15.71
CA LEU A 7 -11.13 -9.69 15.04
C LEU A 7 -10.28 -8.44 15.34
N PHE A 8 -9.17 -8.57 16.03
CA PHE A 8 -8.29 -7.43 16.30
C PHE A 8 -6.98 -7.55 15.53
N CYS A 9 -6.75 -6.67 14.57
CA CYS A 9 -5.50 -6.59 13.83
C CYS A 9 -4.47 -5.75 14.60
N ASN A 10 -3.47 -6.40 15.16
CA ASN A 10 -2.38 -5.74 15.89
C ASN A 10 -1.40 -5.00 14.97
N CYS A 11 -1.49 -5.23 13.68
CA CYS A 11 -0.76 -4.56 12.60
C CYS A 11 0.73 -4.31 12.89
N GLY A 12 1.57 -5.35 12.86
CA GLY A 12 3.00 -5.30 13.21
C GLY A 12 3.89 -4.30 12.45
N ALA A 13 3.31 -3.34 11.68
CA ALA A 13 4.03 -2.32 10.93
C ALA A 13 4.08 -0.94 11.61
N GLY A 14 3.64 -0.83 12.87
CA GLY A 14 3.60 0.45 13.57
C GLY A 14 2.61 1.47 12.99
N VAL A 15 1.51 0.99 12.42
CA VAL A 15 0.37 1.81 12.00
C VAL A 15 -0.50 2.18 13.19
N ILE A 16 -0.56 1.31 14.18
CA ILE A 16 -1.12 1.55 15.51
C ILE A 16 0.03 1.67 16.51
N THR A 17 -0.08 2.63 17.44
CA THR A 17 0.95 2.77 18.49
C THR A 17 0.85 1.65 19.50
N PRO A 18 1.96 1.25 20.14
CA PRO A 18 1.96 0.21 21.18
C PRO A 18 0.98 0.51 22.31
N GLU A 19 0.91 1.78 22.75
CA GLU A 19 0.04 2.25 23.82
C GLU A 19 -1.44 2.06 23.45
N LYS A 20 -1.82 2.50 22.25
CA LYS A 20 -3.20 2.33 21.75
C LYS A 20 -3.57 0.86 21.57
N SER A 21 -2.63 0.07 21.03
CA SER A 21 -2.82 -1.39 20.90
C SER A 21 -3.07 -2.03 22.27
N GLN A 22 -2.28 -1.64 23.28
CA GLN A 22 -2.45 -2.18 24.65
C GLN A 22 -3.78 -1.75 25.27
N GLN A 23 -4.18 -0.49 25.10
CA GLN A 23 -5.49 -0.01 25.59
C GLN A 23 -6.64 -0.81 24.96
N ILE A 24 -6.62 -1.01 23.64
CA ILE A 24 -7.64 -1.81 22.96
C ILE A 24 -7.64 -3.25 23.48
N LYS A 25 -6.48 -3.89 23.65
CA LYS A 25 -6.39 -5.25 24.21
C LYS A 25 -7.02 -5.35 25.59
N SER A 26 -6.73 -4.38 26.47
CA SER A 26 -7.30 -4.36 27.81
C SER A 26 -8.83 -4.24 27.77
N ILE A 27 -9.39 -3.44 26.88
CA ILE A 27 -10.85 -3.34 26.67
C ILE A 27 -11.41 -4.68 26.20
N LEU A 28 -10.79 -5.31 25.20
CA LEU A 28 -11.26 -6.55 24.60
C LEU A 28 -11.25 -7.73 25.59
N GLU A 29 -10.33 -7.73 26.54
CA GLU A 29 -10.23 -8.77 27.57
C GLU A 29 -11.35 -8.69 28.61
N THR A 30 -12.15 -7.62 28.64
CA THR A 30 -13.32 -7.48 29.54
C THR A 30 -14.65 -7.90 28.90
N LEU A 31 -14.64 -8.25 27.61
CA LEU A 31 -15.85 -8.54 26.84
C LEU A 31 -16.15 -10.06 26.79
N ASP A 32 -17.41 -10.44 26.86
CA ASP A 32 -17.85 -11.82 26.59
C ASP A 32 -17.88 -12.06 25.08
N ALA A 33 -16.77 -12.49 24.52
CA ALA A 33 -16.61 -12.65 23.07
C ALA A 33 -15.54 -13.68 22.68
N ASP A 34 -15.72 -14.30 21.51
CA ASP A 34 -14.66 -15.00 20.81
C ASP A 34 -13.73 -13.96 20.15
N LEU A 35 -12.55 -13.74 20.73
CA LEU A 35 -11.56 -12.77 20.28
C LEU A 35 -10.44 -13.45 19.47
N TYR A 36 -10.25 -13.04 18.24
CA TYR A 36 -9.11 -13.41 17.40
C TYR A 36 -8.13 -12.25 17.29
N GLN A 37 -6.99 -12.39 17.93
CA GLN A 37 -5.90 -11.42 17.82
C GLN A 37 -5.02 -11.79 16.64
N LEU A 38 -5.01 -10.95 15.60
CA LEU A 38 -4.28 -11.13 14.36
C LEU A 38 -2.96 -10.34 14.42
N ASP A 39 -1.84 -10.96 14.14
CA ASP A 39 -0.53 -10.29 14.07
C ASP A 39 -0.43 -9.37 12.85
N ASP A 40 -0.88 -9.85 11.70
CA ASP A 40 -0.84 -9.14 10.42
C ASP A 40 -1.97 -9.64 9.50
N PHE A 41 -3.09 -8.92 9.47
CA PHE A 41 -4.22 -9.33 8.63
C PHE A 41 -3.87 -9.35 7.14
N CYS A 42 -2.99 -8.44 6.68
CA CYS A 42 -2.53 -8.43 5.29
C CYS A 42 -1.78 -9.72 4.93
N GLY A 43 -0.99 -10.26 5.85
CA GLY A 43 -0.31 -11.55 5.68
C GLY A 43 -1.25 -12.74 5.82
N ILE A 44 -2.18 -12.69 6.78
CA ILE A 44 -3.19 -13.74 7.00
C ILE A 44 -4.04 -13.98 5.76
N VAL A 45 -4.46 -12.91 5.08
CA VAL A 45 -5.24 -13.01 3.83
C VAL A 45 -4.46 -13.72 2.71
N LEU A 46 -3.15 -13.65 2.70
CA LEU A 46 -2.31 -14.38 1.73
C LEU A 46 -2.14 -15.86 2.11
N ASN A 47 -1.82 -16.13 3.39
CA ASN A 47 -1.32 -17.44 3.82
C ASN A 47 -2.36 -18.30 4.55
N ARG A 48 -3.42 -17.71 5.09
CA ARG A 48 -4.39 -18.39 5.97
C ARG A 48 -5.82 -18.21 5.47
N LYS A 49 -6.03 -18.39 4.16
CA LYS A 49 -7.37 -18.25 3.54
C LYS A 49 -8.42 -19.18 4.18
N ASP A 50 -8.00 -20.38 4.59
CA ASP A 50 -8.92 -21.33 5.24
C ASP A 50 -9.41 -20.81 6.60
N PHE A 51 -8.58 -20.11 7.36
CA PHE A 51 -8.98 -19.45 8.59
C PHE A 51 -10.08 -18.39 8.32
N ILE A 52 -9.90 -17.54 7.31
CA ILE A 52 -10.88 -16.52 6.93
C ILE A 52 -12.23 -17.17 6.58
N LYS A 53 -12.22 -18.23 5.76
CA LYS A 53 -13.44 -18.96 5.39
C LYS A 53 -14.08 -19.63 6.60
N ALA A 54 -13.31 -20.20 7.52
CA ALA A 54 -13.83 -20.79 8.75
C ALA A 54 -14.49 -19.75 9.66
N ILE A 55 -13.92 -18.55 9.78
CA ILE A 55 -14.52 -17.43 10.50
C ILE A 55 -15.83 -17.00 9.85
N ASP A 56 -15.87 -16.89 8.51
CA ASP A 56 -17.09 -16.52 7.82
C ASP A 56 -18.23 -17.49 8.03
N GLN A 57 -17.95 -18.78 8.01
CA GLN A 57 -18.94 -19.85 8.24
C GLN A 57 -19.40 -19.96 9.70
N LYS A 58 -18.50 -19.65 10.65
CA LYS A 58 -18.77 -19.87 12.09
C LYS A 58 -19.60 -18.76 12.72
N TYR A 59 -19.48 -17.52 12.24
CA TYR A 59 -20.06 -16.35 12.87
C TYR A 59 -20.96 -15.58 11.90
N ASP A 60 -22.11 -15.15 12.39
CA ASP A 60 -23.04 -14.33 11.62
C ASP A 60 -22.62 -12.85 11.64
N GLN A 61 -22.16 -12.36 12.79
CA GLN A 61 -21.67 -11.01 13.00
C GLN A 61 -20.17 -11.02 13.31
N LYS A 62 -19.41 -10.22 12.57
CA LYS A 62 -17.97 -10.10 12.75
C LYS A 62 -17.60 -8.63 12.90
N VAL A 63 -16.99 -8.28 14.02
CA VAL A 63 -16.49 -6.92 14.25
C VAL A 63 -14.99 -6.93 14.16
N MET A 64 -14.42 -6.18 13.22
CA MET A 64 -12.99 -6.09 13.04
C MET A 64 -12.46 -4.73 13.47
N ILE A 65 -11.53 -4.72 14.41
CA ILE A 65 -10.77 -3.53 14.78
C ILE A 65 -9.49 -3.54 13.96
N ALA A 66 -9.42 -2.69 12.93
CA ALA A 66 -8.35 -2.66 11.96
C ALA A 66 -8.06 -1.25 11.43
N CYS A 67 -7.32 -1.14 10.34
CA CYS A 67 -7.14 0.09 9.58
C CYS A 67 -8.42 0.47 8.80
N TYR A 68 -8.31 1.22 7.72
CA TYR A 68 -9.45 1.73 6.96
C TYR A 68 -10.37 0.63 6.40
N PRO A 69 -11.71 0.76 6.54
CA PRO A 69 -12.69 -0.18 5.99
C PRO A 69 -12.52 -0.43 4.50
N ARG A 70 -12.28 0.62 3.71
CA ARG A 70 -11.99 0.53 2.28
C ARG A 70 -10.78 -0.37 1.99
N ALA A 71 -9.72 -0.27 2.79
CA ALA A 71 -8.54 -1.11 2.63
C ALA A 71 -8.85 -2.58 2.92
N ILE A 72 -9.59 -2.86 4.00
CA ILE A 72 -9.96 -4.23 4.39
C ILE A 72 -10.88 -4.87 3.33
N LYS A 73 -11.90 -4.15 2.86
CA LYS A 73 -12.81 -4.62 1.82
C LYS A 73 -12.05 -5.02 0.55
N ASN A 74 -11.28 -4.10 -0.01
CA ASN A 74 -10.53 -4.36 -1.25
C ASN A 74 -9.44 -5.42 -1.07
N LEU A 75 -8.89 -5.57 0.14
CA LEU A 75 -7.93 -6.62 0.47
C LEU A 75 -8.56 -8.02 0.39
N LEU A 76 -9.76 -8.17 0.94
CA LEU A 76 -10.52 -9.42 0.85
C LEU A 76 -10.91 -9.72 -0.61
N GLU A 77 -11.50 -8.76 -1.31
CA GLU A 77 -11.91 -8.91 -2.71
C GLU A 77 -10.72 -9.29 -3.63
N GLN A 78 -9.56 -8.65 -3.45
CA GLN A 78 -8.35 -8.96 -4.23
C GLN A 78 -7.86 -10.40 -4.06
N ASN A 79 -8.19 -11.04 -2.95
CA ASN A 79 -7.77 -12.39 -2.62
C ASN A 79 -8.88 -13.45 -2.76
N ASP A 80 -9.99 -13.09 -3.39
CA ASP A 80 -11.18 -13.93 -3.57
C ASP A 80 -11.73 -14.44 -2.23
N LEU A 81 -11.81 -13.55 -1.24
CA LEU A 81 -12.33 -13.81 0.11
C LEU A 81 -13.47 -12.87 0.43
N GLU A 82 -14.38 -13.35 1.25
CA GLU A 82 -15.52 -12.62 1.78
C GLU A 82 -15.64 -12.85 3.29
N LEU A 83 -16.06 -11.84 4.01
CA LEU A 83 -16.51 -11.94 5.39
C LEU A 83 -17.88 -11.27 5.48
N SER A 84 -18.91 -12.09 5.38
CA SER A 84 -20.31 -11.63 5.44
C SER A 84 -20.63 -11.05 6.81
N GLY A 85 -21.36 -9.93 6.86
CA GLY A 85 -21.68 -9.26 8.13
C GLY A 85 -20.45 -8.68 8.86
N LEU A 86 -19.39 -8.36 8.12
CA LEU A 86 -18.19 -7.72 8.67
C LEU A 86 -18.43 -6.21 8.85
N GLU A 87 -18.22 -5.73 10.07
CA GLU A 87 -18.15 -4.32 10.41
C GLU A 87 -16.72 -3.97 10.84
N VAL A 88 -16.19 -2.87 10.33
CA VAL A 88 -14.80 -2.48 10.60
C VAL A 88 -14.74 -1.21 11.43
N LEU A 89 -14.19 -1.31 12.63
CA LEU A 89 -13.87 -0.18 13.50
C LEU A 89 -12.45 0.29 13.21
N ASN A 90 -12.33 1.48 12.63
CA ASN A 90 -11.06 2.03 12.18
C ASN A 90 -10.26 2.59 13.37
N PHE A 91 -9.23 1.88 13.80
CA PHE A 91 -8.36 2.33 14.90
C PHE A 91 -7.48 3.55 14.53
N ARG A 92 -7.41 3.93 13.25
CA ARG A 92 -6.67 5.13 12.83
C ARG A 92 -7.47 6.42 13.09
N GLU A 93 -8.79 6.32 13.11
CA GLU A 93 -9.73 7.45 13.28
C GLU A 93 -10.38 7.46 14.65
N LEU A 94 -10.77 6.29 15.16
CA LEU A 94 -11.42 6.13 16.44
C LEU A 94 -10.40 6.06 17.58
N SER A 95 -10.68 6.71 18.70
CA SER A 95 -9.96 6.54 19.96
C SER A 95 -10.33 5.22 20.64
N SER A 96 -9.52 4.75 21.60
CA SER A 96 -9.81 3.51 22.34
C SER A 96 -11.15 3.55 23.09
N PRO A 97 -11.53 4.66 23.77
CA PRO A 97 -12.86 4.78 24.39
C PRO A 97 -14.03 4.77 23.38
N GLU A 98 -13.85 5.37 22.18
CA GLU A 98 -14.89 5.33 21.14
C GLU A 98 -15.09 3.92 20.59
N ILE A 99 -14.00 3.14 20.43
CA ILE A 99 -14.07 1.72 20.05
C ILE A 99 -14.82 0.94 21.12
N GLU A 100 -14.51 1.12 22.40
CA GLU A 100 -15.22 0.47 23.51
C GLU A 100 -16.72 0.80 23.51
N SER A 101 -17.05 2.10 23.41
CA SER A 101 -18.44 2.55 23.35
C SER A 101 -19.21 1.85 22.22
N LYS A 102 -18.63 1.79 21.01
CA LYS A 102 -19.26 1.12 19.88
C LYS A 102 -19.41 -0.39 20.08
N LEU A 103 -18.41 -1.06 20.65
CA LEU A 103 -18.50 -2.50 20.95
C LEU A 103 -19.66 -2.81 21.91
N ARG A 104 -19.88 -1.95 22.91
CA ARG A 104 -20.96 -2.13 23.91
C ARG A 104 -22.32 -1.67 23.41
N SER A 105 -22.43 -0.53 22.71
CA SER A 105 -23.69 0.07 22.27
C SER A 105 -24.22 -0.51 20.97
N ASP A 106 -23.35 -0.56 19.94
CA ASP A 106 -23.77 -0.89 18.57
C ASP A 106 -23.75 -2.40 18.34
N PHE A 107 -22.77 -3.11 18.95
CA PHE A 107 -22.57 -4.55 18.77
C PHE A 107 -23.03 -5.38 19.98
N LEU A 108 -23.44 -4.73 21.07
CA LEU A 108 -24.02 -5.33 22.26
C LEU A 108 -23.15 -6.40 22.95
N PHE A 109 -21.82 -6.28 22.87
CA PHE A 109 -20.93 -7.15 23.62
C PHE A 109 -21.04 -6.84 25.13
N ALA A 110 -21.44 -7.86 25.90
CA ALA A 110 -21.55 -7.76 27.34
C ALA A 110 -20.18 -7.88 28.03
N GLU A 111 -20.14 -7.52 29.32
CA GLU A 111 -19.00 -7.86 30.16
C GLU A 111 -18.96 -9.35 30.44
N GLY A 112 -17.78 -9.94 30.41
CA GLY A 112 -17.68 -11.38 30.66
C GLY A 112 -16.29 -11.93 30.40
N LYS A 113 -16.26 -13.22 30.07
CA LYS A 113 -15.01 -13.95 29.84
C LYS A 113 -14.70 -14.05 28.37
N THR A 114 -13.59 -13.44 27.94
CA THR A 114 -13.09 -13.50 26.58
C THR A 114 -12.43 -14.85 26.26
N SER A 115 -12.84 -15.47 25.16
CA SER A 115 -12.12 -16.61 24.56
C SER A 115 -11.11 -16.08 23.55
N LYS A 116 -9.82 -16.04 23.92
CA LYS A 116 -8.76 -15.43 23.11
C LYS A 116 -8.00 -16.47 22.27
N THR A 117 -7.93 -16.23 20.97
CA THR A 117 -7.12 -17.00 20.02
C THR A 117 -6.13 -16.06 19.31
N ILE A 118 -4.85 -16.41 19.30
CA ILE A 118 -3.82 -15.67 18.55
C ILE A 118 -3.68 -16.35 17.18
N VAL A 119 -3.67 -15.56 16.12
CA VAL A 119 -3.55 -16.02 14.74
C VAL A 119 -2.36 -15.32 14.11
N GLU A 120 -1.39 -16.11 13.69
CA GLU A 120 -0.17 -15.64 13.05
C GLU A 120 -0.26 -15.80 11.54
N SER A 121 0.28 -14.83 10.81
CA SER A 121 0.36 -14.82 9.34
C SER A 121 1.36 -15.83 8.79
N GLY A 122 2.34 -16.24 9.61
CA GLY A 122 3.45 -17.10 9.21
C GLY A 122 4.48 -16.39 8.33
N LEU A 123 4.47 -15.06 8.28
CA LEU A 123 5.48 -14.27 7.58
C LEU A 123 6.52 -13.76 8.59
N GLU A 124 7.81 -13.90 8.26
CA GLU A 124 8.91 -13.35 9.05
C GLU A 124 8.88 -11.81 9.11
N VAL A 125 8.48 -11.19 8.00
CA VAL A 125 8.32 -9.73 7.88
C VAL A 125 6.86 -9.43 7.57
N PRO A 126 6.29 -8.44 8.26
CA PRO A 126 4.91 -8.05 8.02
C PRO A 126 4.65 -7.70 6.55
N ALA A 127 3.55 -8.21 5.98
CA ALA A 127 3.22 -8.09 4.57
C ALA A 127 3.10 -6.64 4.10
N TRP A 128 3.77 -6.30 3.00
CA TRP A 128 3.68 -5.01 2.34
C TRP A 128 3.42 -5.21 0.85
N TYR A 129 2.26 -4.83 0.37
CA TYR A 129 1.90 -4.92 -1.05
C TYR A 129 0.73 -4.00 -1.39
N PRO A 130 0.56 -3.67 -2.69
CA PRO A 130 -0.57 -2.86 -3.14
C PRO A 130 -1.88 -3.64 -3.12
N VAL A 131 -2.93 -2.98 -2.69
CA VAL A 131 -4.31 -3.42 -2.80
C VAL A 131 -5.01 -2.56 -3.84
N ILE A 132 -5.75 -3.17 -4.77
CA ILE A 132 -6.41 -2.47 -5.86
C ILE A 132 -7.88 -2.29 -5.51
N ASP A 133 -8.32 -1.06 -5.44
CA ASP A 133 -9.73 -0.72 -5.42
C ASP A 133 -10.29 -0.82 -6.84
N GLN A 134 -11.01 -1.90 -7.11
CA GLN A 134 -11.55 -2.21 -8.44
C GLN A 134 -12.62 -1.20 -8.87
N ALA A 135 -13.32 -0.56 -7.93
CA ALA A 135 -14.33 0.46 -8.24
C ALA A 135 -13.71 1.74 -8.82
N LEU A 136 -12.47 2.06 -8.42
CA LEU A 136 -11.73 3.22 -8.90
C LEU A 136 -10.72 2.89 -10.00
N CYS A 137 -10.39 1.62 -10.19
CA CYS A 137 -9.36 1.20 -11.14
C CYS A 137 -9.87 1.29 -12.59
N THR A 138 -9.28 2.17 -13.37
CA THR A 138 -9.59 2.31 -14.81
C THR A 138 -8.81 1.34 -15.71
N ASN A 139 -8.06 0.42 -15.13
CA ASN A 139 -7.20 -0.52 -15.85
C ASN A 139 -6.25 0.18 -16.86
N CYS A 140 -5.73 1.36 -16.54
CA CYS A 140 -4.83 2.12 -17.43
C CYS A 140 -3.41 1.53 -17.53
N GLY A 141 -3.04 0.58 -16.69
CA GLY A 141 -1.76 -0.13 -16.71
C GLY A 141 -0.55 0.69 -16.28
N LYS A 142 -0.69 1.93 -15.80
CA LYS A 142 0.45 2.77 -15.38
C LYS A 142 1.25 2.14 -14.25
N CYS A 143 0.59 1.59 -13.23
CA CYS A 143 1.24 0.92 -12.10
C CYS A 143 2.02 -0.33 -12.55
N PHE A 144 1.49 -1.12 -13.48
CA PHE A 144 2.19 -2.26 -14.07
C PHE A 144 3.46 -1.83 -14.81
N LYS A 145 3.37 -0.82 -15.67
CA LYS A 145 4.53 -0.31 -16.43
C LYS A 145 5.59 0.33 -15.52
N PHE A 146 5.17 0.89 -14.42
CA PHE A 146 6.05 1.59 -13.47
C PHE A 146 6.77 0.63 -12.51
N CYS A 147 6.14 -0.50 -12.13
CA CYS A 147 6.66 -1.41 -11.11
C CYS A 147 7.80 -2.28 -11.66
N LEU A 148 9.00 -2.14 -11.09
CA LEU A 148 10.18 -2.93 -11.47
C LEU A 148 10.25 -4.30 -10.78
N PHE A 149 9.37 -4.57 -9.81
CA PHE A 149 9.45 -5.74 -8.95
C PHE A 149 8.53 -6.90 -9.39
N GLY A 150 7.84 -6.76 -10.53
CA GLY A 150 6.98 -7.83 -11.05
C GLY A 150 5.75 -8.16 -10.19
N VAL A 151 5.27 -7.19 -9.39
CA VAL A 151 4.12 -7.35 -8.50
C VAL A 151 2.81 -7.57 -9.28
N TYR A 152 2.69 -6.97 -10.46
CA TYR A 152 1.47 -6.92 -11.23
C TYR A 152 1.52 -7.80 -12.48
N SER A 153 0.36 -8.28 -12.90
CA SER A 153 0.08 -8.76 -14.24
C SER A 153 -0.92 -7.83 -14.93
N PHE A 154 -0.72 -7.60 -16.22
CA PHE A 154 -1.64 -6.83 -17.04
C PHE A 154 -1.95 -7.60 -18.32
N LYS A 155 -3.05 -8.36 -18.31
CA LYS A 155 -3.50 -9.18 -19.43
C LYS A 155 -4.95 -8.85 -19.77
N ASN A 156 -5.29 -8.84 -21.04
CA ASN A 156 -6.66 -8.55 -21.53
C ASN A 156 -7.23 -7.24 -20.97
N LYS A 157 -6.39 -6.21 -20.83
CA LYS A 157 -6.74 -4.92 -20.20
C LYS A 157 -7.22 -5.05 -18.73
N GLN A 158 -6.84 -6.11 -18.05
CA GLN A 158 -7.11 -6.29 -16.62
C GLN A 158 -5.82 -6.27 -15.83
N LEU A 159 -5.80 -5.45 -14.79
CA LEU A 159 -4.71 -5.35 -13.82
C LEU A 159 -4.97 -6.29 -12.65
N LYS A 160 -3.98 -7.11 -12.30
CA LYS A 160 -4.03 -7.97 -11.11
C LYS A 160 -2.71 -7.92 -10.36
N VAL A 161 -2.77 -8.02 -9.04
CA VAL A 161 -1.61 -8.29 -8.18
C VAL A 161 -1.38 -9.79 -8.19
N VAL A 162 -0.24 -10.23 -8.72
CA VAL A 162 0.08 -11.66 -8.85
C VAL A 162 1.22 -12.11 -7.94
N ASN A 163 2.15 -11.22 -7.65
CA ASN A 163 3.29 -11.48 -6.75
C ASN A 163 3.33 -10.44 -5.62
N PRO A 164 2.39 -10.49 -4.66
CA PRO A 164 2.28 -9.46 -3.62
C PRO A 164 3.58 -9.31 -2.81
N LEU A 165 4.21 -10.41 -2.43
CA LEU A 165 5.43 -10.43 -1.61
C LEU A 165 6.70 -9.99 -2.36
N ALA A 166 6.66 -9.87 -3.69
CA ALA A 166 7.73 -9.26 -4.47
C ALA A 166 7.76 -7.71 -4.34
N CYS A 167 6.75 -7.10 -3.73
CA CYS A 167 6.71 -5.66 -3.52
C CYS A 167 7.84 -5.22 -2.59
N LYS A 168 8.61 -4.22 -3.01
CA LYS A 168 9.64 -3.62 -2.16
C LYS A 168 8.98 -3.00 -0.92
N ASN A 169 9.42 -3.41 0.26
CA ASN A 169 8.91 -2.92 1.54
C ASN A 169 8.99 -1.38 1.60
N ASN A 170 7.94 -0.76 2.13
CA ASN A 170 7.79 0.70 2.22
C ASN A 170 7.84 1.48 0.88
N CYS A 171 7.54 0.83 -0.25
CA CYS A 171 7.49 1.49 -1.55
C CYS A 171 6.02 1.74 -1.99
N PRO A 172 5.46 2.96 -1.85
CA PRO A 172 4.11 3.30 -2.32
C PRO A 172 4.10 3.94 -3.71
N ALA A 173 5.18 3.86 -4.49
CA ALA A 173 5.39 4.66 -5.69
C ALA A 173 4.33 4.43 -6.79
N CYS A 174 3.88 3.18 -6.99
CA CYS A 174 2.81 2.88 -7.95
C CYS A 174 1.46 3.50 -7.54
N GLY A 175 1.17 3.58 -6.24
CA GLY A 175 -0.01 4.26 -5.72
C GLY A 175 0.05 5.76 -5.93
N ARG A 176 1.21 6.39 -5.70
CA ARG A 176 1.42 7.82 -5.97
C ARG A 176 1.33 8.17 -7.46
N ASN A 177 1.59 7.20 -8.34
CA ASN A 177 1.46 7.36 -9.79
C ASN A 177 0.06 7.01 -10.33
N CYS A 178 -0.86 6.55 -9.47
CA CYS A 178 -2.20 6.16 -9.86
C CYS A 178 -3.09 7.41 -10.07
N PRO A 179 -3.63 7.66 -11.28
CA PRO A 179 -4.42 8.87 -11.55
C PRO A 179 -5.78 8.89 -10.86
N THR A 180 -6.29 7.72 -10.46
CA THR A 180 -7.60 7.57 -9.84
C THR A 180 -7.52 7.18 -8.37
N SER A 181 -6.32 7.17 -7.77
CA SER A 181 -6.09 6.76 -6.38
C SER A 181 -6.63 5.35 -6.05
N ALA A 182 -6.68 4.47 -7.06
CA ALA A 182 -7.17 3.10 -6.91
C ALA A 182 -6.20 2.16 -6.20
N ILE A 183 -4.92 2.54 -6.04
CA ILE A 183 -3.93 1.71 -5.35
C ILE A 183 -3.85 2.13 -3.88
N ILE A 184 -4.03 1.15 -3.00
CA ILE A 184 -4.01 1.32 -1.55
C ILE A 184 -2.80 0.56 -0.98
N PHE A 185 -2.13 1.16 0.00
CA PHE A 185 -1.14 0.52 0.85
C PHE A 185 -1.62 0.58 2.30
N PRO A 186 -2.31 -0.44 2.81
CA PRO A 186 -2.97 -0.40 4.13
C PRO A 186 -2.01 -0.06 5.28
N ARG A 187 -0.74 -0.43 5.12
CA ARG A 187 0.31 -0.25 6.13
C ARG A 187 1.13 1.04 5.94
N LEU A 188 0.76 1.89 5.00
CA LEU A 188 1.38 3.21 4.85
C LEU A 188 1.06 4.07 6.07
N LYS A 189 2.10 4.66 6.70
CA LYS A 189 1.93 5.50 7.90
C LYS A 189 1.19 6.79 7.61
N GLU A 190 1.36 7.34 6.40
CA GLU A 190 0.64 8.53 5.95
C GLU A 190 -0.87 8.30 6.01
N VAL A 191 -1.61 9.28 6.56
CA VAL A 191 -3.08 9.24 6.59
C VAL A 191 -3.60 9.79 5.26
N GLY A 192 -4.53 9.07 4.62
CA GLY A 192 -5.12 9.54 3.37
C GLY A 192 -5.59 8.40 2.46
N VAL A 193 -6.01 8.75 1.24
CA VAL A 193 -6.58 7.82 0.25
C VAL A 193 -5.61 6.70 -0.10
N LEU A 194 -4.31 6.99 -0.13
CA LEU A 194 -3.27 6.01 -0.43
C LEU A 194 -3.11 4.94 0.65
N SER A 195 -3.47 5.23 1.90
CA SER A 195 -3.48 4.25 3.00
C SER A 195 -4.86 3.59 3.20
N GLY A 196 -5.87 4.00 2.45
CA GLY A 196 -7.18 3.39 2.45
C GLY A 196 -8.34 4.27 2.91
N ALA A 197 -8.13 5.56 3.21
CA ALA A 197 -9.23 6.48 3.45
C ALA A 197 -10.12 6.63 2.20
N GLU A 198 -11.38 6.99 2.40
CA GLU A 198 -12.30 7.21 1.29
C GLU A 198 -11.86 8.39 0.41
N PRO A 199 -11.97 8.27 -0.93
CA PRO A 199 -11.72 9.38 -1.83
C PRO A 199 -12.71 10.52 -1.57
N GLY A 200 -12.19 11.74 -1.39
CA GLY A 200 -13.01 12.92 -1.07
C GLY A 200 -13.15 13.19 0.44
N ALA A 201 -12.75 12.28 1.32
CA ALA A 201 -12.43 12.63 2.69
C ALA A 201 -11.15 13.48 2.65
N GLU A 202 -11.26 14.78 2.85
CA GLU A 202 -10.08 15.64 2.97
C GLU A 202 -9.16 15.05 4.06
N PRO A 203 -7.90 14.80 3.74
CA PRO A 203 -7.00 14.38 4.80
C PRO A 203 -6.99 15.50 5.83
N ARG A 204 -7.28 15.20 7.08
CA ARG A 204 -7.02 16.10 8.22
C ARG A 204 -5.49 16.27 8.42
N THR A 205 -4.76 16.36 7.33
CA THR A 205 -3.38 16.77 7.33
C THR A 205 -3.36 18.28 7.32
N LYS A 206 -2.74 18.86 8.33
CA LYS A 206 -2.25 20.24 8.25
C LYS A 206 -1.71 20.43 6.84
N GLU A 207 -2.28 21.39 6.11
CA GLU A 207 -1.74 21.83 4.83
C GLU A 207 -0.23 21.95 5.02
N PHE A 208 0.51 21.11 4.34
CA PHE A 208 1.88 21.45 4.00
C PHE A 208 1.72 22.61 2.99
N ALA A 209 1.53 23.81 3.50
CA ALA A 209 1.81 24.99 2.75
C ALA A 209 3.25 24.81 2.28
N ILE A 210 3.40 24.50 0.99
CA ILE A 210 4.73 24.44 0.39
C ILE A 210 5.24 25.87 0.52
N ASP A 211 6.10 26.07 1.51
CA ASP A 211 6.69 27.34 1.78
C ASP A 211 7.36 27.82 0.48
N SER A 212 6.97 29.00 0.03
CA SER A 212 7.54 29.62 -1.16
C SER A 212 9.07 29.69 -1.10
N SER A 213 9.64 29.71 0.10
CA SER A 213 11.08 29.62 0.36
C SER A 213 11.64 28.25 -0.05
N LEU A 214 10.90 27.16 0.15
CA LEU A 214 11.28 25.80 -0.25
C LEU A 214 11.30 25.66 -1.78
N ILE A 215 10.31 26.23 -2.48
CA ILE A 215 10.28 26.27 -3.95
C ILE A 215 11.46 27.09 -4.49
N SER A 216 11.74 28.26 -3.88
CA SER A 216 12.87 29.08 -4.29
C SER A 216 14.21 28.36 -4.08
N THR A 217 14.37 27.66 -2.96
CA THR A 217 15.57 26.86 -2.65
C THR A 217 15.73 25.68 -3.61
N LEU A 218 14.65 24.99 -3.98
CA LEU A 218 14.66 23.91 -4.96
C LEU A 218 15.01 24.43 -6.36
N ASN A 219 14.48 25.59 -6.74
CA ASN A 219 14.78 26.24 -8.01
C ASN A 219 16.25 26.70 -8.06
N GLN A 220 16.79 27.27 -6.97
CA GLN A 220 18.21 27.63 -6.87
C GLN A 220 19.12 26.39 -6.96
N ARG A 221 18.77 25.30 -6.29
CA ARG A 221 19.50 24.02 -6.39
C ARG A 221 19.41 23.42 -7.78
N SER A 222 18.28 23.55 -8.47
CA SER A 222 18.12 23.13 -9.87
C SER A 222 18.97 23.98 -10.82
N ALA A 223 19.04 25.30 -10.61
CA ALA A 223 19.90 26.18 -11.38
C ALA A 223 21.39 25.90 -11.14
N LEU A 224 21.79 25.63 -9.88
CA LEU A 224 23.14 25.22 -9.53
C LEU A 224 23.53 23.87 -10.14
N ARG A 225 22.60 22.92 -10.27
CA ARG A 225 22.84 21.63 -10.94
C ARG A 225 23.08 21.79 -12.45
N ARG A 226 22.49 22.78 -13.12
CA ARG A 226 22.77 23.09 -14.51
C ARG A 226 24.21 23.60 -14.74
N ASN A 227 24.83 24.14 -13.70
CA ASN A 227 26.22 24.63 -13.72
C ASN A 227 27.26 23.62 -13.21
N ILE A 228 26.89 22.34 -13.00
CA ILE A 228 27.84 21.29 -12.60
C ILE A 228 28.80 20.94 -13.73
N PHE A 229 28.42 21.15 -14.98
CA PHE A 229 29.32 21.03 -16.09
C PHE A 229 30.22 22.29 -16.13
N ARG A 230 31.53 22.10 -15.95
CA ARG A 230 32.52 23.17 -16.14
C ARG A 230 32.26 23.81 -17.49
N ALA A 231 32.39 25.14 -17.58
CA ALA A 231 32.29 25.84 -18.84
C ALA A 231 33.26 25.18 -19.87
N GLY A 232 32.74 24.83 -21.02
CA GLY A 232 33.49 24.14 -22.08
C GLY A 232 33.38 22.61 -22.12
N LEU A 233 32.82 21.93 -21.09
CA LEU A 233 32.76 20.48 -21.09
C LEU A 233 31.72 19.94 -22.08
N MET A 234 30.63 20.67 -22.30
CA MET A 234 29.65 20.33 -23.35
C MET A 234 30.21 20.53 -24.75
N GLU A 235 30.96 21.58 -24.96
CA GLU A 235 31.62 21.87 -26.24
C GLU A 235 32.70 20.80 -26.56
N GLN A 236 33.43 20.35 -25.54
CA GLN A 236 34.38 19.23 -25.70
C GLN A 236 33.67 17.92 -26.07
N ALA A 237 32.57 17.59 -25.37
CA ALA A 237 31.81 16.39 -25.66
C ALA A 237 31.16 16.40 -27.05
N GLU A 238 30.70 17.56 -27.52
CA GLU A 238 30.19 17.71 -28.89
C GLU A 238 31.32 17.59 -29.94
N ALA A 239 32.49 18.18 -29.68
CA ALA A 239 33.65 18.05 -30.56
C ALA A 239 34.14 16.59 -30.66
N GLU A 240 34.22 15.87 -29.54
CA GLU A 240 34.58 14.45 -29.53
C GLU A 240 33.55 13.59 -30.26
N ARG A 241 32.25 13.87 -30.08
CA ARG A 241 31.18 13.19 -30.81
C ARG A 241 31.26 13.41 -32.31
N GLN A 242 31.53 14.66 -32.73
CA GLN A 242 31.68 14.99 -34.14
C GLN A 242 32.88 14.28 -34.75
N LYS A 243 34.02 14.27 -34.06
CA LYS A 243 35.21 13.55 -34.48
C LYS A 243 34.97 12.06 -34.67
N ALA A 244 34.28 11.41 -33.71
CA ALA A 244 33.92 10.00 -33.81
C ALA A 244 32.97 9.71 -34.99
N LEU A 245 32.03 10.60 -35.29
CA LEU A 245 31.15 10.48 -36.45
C LEU A 245 31.93 10.63 -37.79
N ASP A 246 32.88 11.53 -37.85
CA ASP A 246 33.69 11.72 -39.06
C ASP A 246 34.64 10.54 -39.28
N GLU A 247 35.22 9.97 -38.23
CA GLU A 247 36.01 8.74 -38.29
C GLU A 247 35.17 7.54 -38.78
N LEU A 248 33.94 7.39 -38.30
CA LEU A 248 33.01 6.35 -38.76
C LEU A 248 32.64 6.52 -40.24
N LYS A 249 32.41 7.75 -40.70
CA LYS A 249 32.14 8.03 -42.12
C LYS A 249 33.37 7.74 -43.01
N ALA A 250 34.55 8.07 -42.55
CA ALA A 250 35.79 7.77 -43.27
C ALA A 250 36.03 6.26 -43.41
N GLN A 251 35.67 5.46 -42.39
CA GLN A 251 35.76 4.00 -42.45
C GLN A 251 34.69 3.36 -43.33
N ALA A 252 33.52 4.01 -43.46
CA ALA A 252 32.40 3.52 -44.27
C ALA A 252 32.53 3.84 -45.77
N SER A 253 33.50 4.64 -46.18
CA SER A 253 33.74 4.89 -47.60
C SER A 253 34.41 3.68 -48.27
N PRO A 254 33.80 3.05 -49.29
CA PRO A 254 34.39 1.89 -49.95
C PRO A 254 35.68 2.34 -50.68
N LYS A 255 36.78 1.64 -50.44
CA LYS A 255 37.97 1.71 -51.31
C LYS A 255 37.56 1.19 -52.69
N LEU A 256 37.36 2.08 -53.61
CA LEU A 256 37.37 1.71 -55.03
C LEU A 256 38.75 1.08 -55.33
N THR A 257 38.77 -0.24 -55.42
CA THR A 257 39.88 -0.96 -56.01
C THR A 257 39.85 -0.67 -57.50
N GLU A 258 40.77 0.14 -57.98
CA GLU A 258 41.19 0.17 -59.37
C GLU A 258 41.72 -1.22 -59.67
N GLY A 259 41.03 -1.97 -60.50
CA GLY A 259 41.52 -3.21 -61.10
C GLY A 259 42.20 -2.85 -62.38
N GLU A 260 43.46 -3.18 -62.42
CA GLU A 260 44.26 -3.24 -63.67
C GLU A 260 43.80 -4.46 -64.48
N GLU A 261 43.72 -4.24 -65.81
CA GLU A 261 43.84 -5.08 -66.99
C GLU A 261 43.67 -6.61 -66.89
#